data_e6e32c4ccb9375434cde9cde2b3346a0
#
_entry.id   e6e32c4ccb9375434cde9cde2b3346a0
#
_cell.length_a   1.000
_cell.length_b   1.000
_cell.length_c   1.000
_cell.angle_alpha   90.00
_cell.angle_beta   90.00
_cell.angle_gamma   90.00
#
_symmetry.space_group_name_H-M   'P 1'
#
loop_
_entity.id
_entity.type
_entity.pdbx_description
1 polymer ?
#
loop_
_entity_poly.entity_id
_entity_poly.type
_entity_poly.pdbx_seq_one_letter_code
_entity_poly.pdbx_strand_id
1 'polypeptide(L)'
;MNGSKSVRNLTQGKISSQILFFAIPVIIGNLLQELYNVVDTLIVGQTLGEIKLAAVGSTSSLNFFALGFFIGLSAGCSVITSQHFGANDMERVKKSVAAHIIIGIVSAVVLTVSFVLLVNPLLTMLGTTSDTFEYASRYLTIIYLGIPATMLYNLTASLLRSVGDSKTPLYLLLFSSVMNVGLDLLFIIVFRWDVSGAAIATVISQLVSAVLCCVYIFFKVKMLLPNRNSFKNLTSTVRDELKVGFPMGLQNSVISIGMMVLQYFVNQFGSYAVAAYTIGNRVQLLIQNPMNSMSTVIATFAGQNEGAGRYDRIKKGVNFCLLICIAYSIVIGAVSMIFAQPITGIFTSGSSQQTIDYSVQFIFWNCPFEWSLAMLFIYRGTIQGLKNGIVPMIGSLIEVVMRIMTPVIFSSVIGYASICVAGPAAWTGSMLLMIAVYYVKIRKLSKTKTAVAN
;
A
#
# COMPACT_ATOMS: atom_id res chain seq x y z
N MET A 1 -30.95 10.36 -10.42
CA MET A 1 -29.69 10.08 -9.70
C MET A 1 -28.73 11.25 -9.93
N ASN A 2 -28.81 12.33 -9.16
CA ASN A 2 -27.80 13.40 -9.19
C ASN A 2 -26.59 12.97 -8.33
N GLY A 3 -25.82 12.01 -8.86
CA GLY A 3 -24.53 11.64 -8.26
C GLY A 3 -23.48 12.68 -8.60
N SER A 4 -22.55 12.93 -7.68
CA SER A 4 -21.37 13.75 -7.93
C SER A 4 -20.73 13.33 -9.26
N LYS A 5 -20.30 14.31 -10.09
CA LYS A 5 -19.60 14.05 -11.37
C LYS A 5 -18.33 13.20 -11.23
N SER A 6 -17.83 12.99 -10.00
CA SER A 6 -16.64 12.20 -9.69
C SER A 6 -16.92 10.69 -9.50
N VAL A 7 -18.14 10.31 -9.11
CA VAL A 7 -18.52 8.90 -8.95
C VAL A 7 -18.65 8.22 -10.30
N ARG A 8 -17.96 7.08 -10.47
CA ARG A 8 -17.96 6.34 -11.75
C ARG A 8 -18.39 4.91 -11.57
N ASN A 9 -19.35 4.49 -12.40
CA ASN A 9 -19.73 3.09 -12.51
C ASN A 9 -18.78 2.37 -13.49
N LEU A 10 -17.86 1.57 -12.96
CA LEU A 10 -16.87 0.84 -13.74
C LEU A 10 -17.46 -0.39 -14.47
N THR A 11 -18.74 -0.70 -14.23
CA THR A 11 -19.44 -1.81 -14.90
C THR A 11 -19.91 -1.46 -16.31
N GLN A 12 -19.85 -0.19 -16.72
CA GLN A 12 -20.34 0.31 -18.01
C GLN A 12 -19.24 0.98 -18.82
N GLY A 13 -19.46 1.19 -20.11
CA GLY A 13 -18.52 1.89 -21.02
C GLY A 13 -17.29 1.06 -21.42
N LYS A 14 -16.36 1.72 -22.13
CA LYS A 14 -15.12 1.09 -22.65
C LYS A 14 -14.17 0.75 -21.49
N ILE A 15 -13.74 -0.50 -21.39
CA ILE A 15 -12.95 -1.03 -20.26
C ILE A 15 -11.63 -0.26 -20.08
N SER A 16 -10.87 -0.07 -21.16
CA SER A 16 -9.59 0.64 -21.14
C SER A 16 -9.74 2.07 -20.61
N SER A 17 -10.73 2.81 -21.08
CA SER A 17 -11.01 4.17 -20.66
C SER A 17 -11.37 4.24 -19.18
N GLN A 18 -12.24 3.32 -18.69
CA GLN A 18 -12.64 3.28 -17.27
C GLN A 18 -11.45 2.98 -16.35
N ILE A 19 -10.63 2.00 -16.73
CA ILE A 19 -9.44 1.63 -15.95
C ILE A 19 -8.43 2.78 -15.93
N LEU A 20 -8.09 3.37 -17.08
CA LEU A 20 -7.10 4.46 -17.15
C LEU A 20 -7.55 5.72 -16.39
N PHE A 21 -8.80 6.15 -16.59
CA PHE A 21 -9.32 7.33 -15.88
C PHE A 21 -9.37 7.14 -14.36
N PHE A 22 -9.57 5.90 -13.90
CA PHE A 22 -9.53 5.58 -12.48
C PHE A 22 -8.09 5.40 -11.97
N ALA A 23 -7.20 4.84 -12.79
CA ALA A 23 -5.81 4.56 -12.45
C ALA A 23 -4.93 5.81 -12.31
N ILE A 24 -5.04 6.77 -13.26
CA ILE A 24 -4.18 7.95 -13.28
C ILE A 24 -4.22 8.71 -11.95
N PRO A 25 -5.39 9.04 -11.36
CA PRO A 25 -5.41 9.71 -10.06
C PRO A 25 -4.85 8.86 -8.92
N VAL A 26 -5.02 7.54 -8.95
CA VAL A 26 -4.46 6.64 -7.91
C VAL A 26 -2.94 6.61 -8.00
N ILE A 27 -2.38 6.47 -9.21
CA ILE A 27 -0.92 6.46 -9.44
C ILE A 27 -0.31 7.80 -9.01
N ILE A 28 -0.89 8.91 -9.45
CA ILE A 28 -0.41 10.25 -9.07
C ILE A 28 -0.49 10.44 -7.55
N GLY A 29 -1.58 10.00 -6.91
CA GLY A 29 -1.75 10.09 -5.46
C GLY A 29 -0.67 9.33 -4.70
N ASN A 30 -0.36 8.09 -5.10
CA ASN A 30 0.68 7.30 -4.46
C ASN A 30 2.09 7.88 -4.69
N LEU A 31 2.38 8.41 -5.89
CA LEU A 31 3.64 9.10 -6.17
C LEU A 31 3.78 10.39 -5.34
N LEU A 32 2.73 11.18 -5.22
CA LEU A 32 2.73 12.38 -4.37
C LEU A 32 2.93 12.02 -2.89
N GLN A 33 2.39 10.91 -2.43
CA GLN A 33 2.62 10.45 -1.05
C GLN A 33 4.08 10.06 -0.82
N GLU A 34 4.76 9.44 -1.79
CA GLU A 34 6.19 9.17 -1.70
C GLU A 34 7.03 10.46 -1.72
N LEU A 35 6.70 11.40 -2.59
CA LEU A 35 7.37 12.72 -2.63
C LEU A 35 7.19 13.46 -1.29
N TYR A 36 6.00 13.42 -0.72
CA TYR A 36 5.73 13.98 0.59
C TYR A 36 6.64 13.36 1.68
N ASN A 37 6.76 12.03 1.73
CA ASN A 37 7.63 11.35 2.70
C ASN A 37 9.11 11.76 2.54
N VAL A 38 9.55 11.98 1.29
CA VAL A 38 10.91 12.46 1.01
C VAL A 38 11.10 13.90 1.50
N VAL A 39 10.14 14.79 1.24
CA VAL A 39 10.20 16.19 1.67
C VAL A 39 10.21 16.30 3.19
N ASP A 40 9.34 15.57 3.88
CA ASP A 40 9.31 15.51 5.36
C ASP A 40 10.66 15.06 5.92
N THR A 41 11.24 13.99 5.37
CA THR A 41 12.57 13.51 5.76
C THR A 41 13.66 14.55 5.52
N LEU A 42 13.60 15.29 4.40
CA LEU A 42 14.56 16.36 4.09
C LEU A 42 14.43 17.53 5.07
N ILE A 43 13.22 17.95 5.41
CA ILE A 43 12.98 19.02 6.39
C ILE A 43 13.59 18.62 7.74
N VAL A 44 13.26 17.43 8.23
CA VAL A 44 13.83 16.91 9.50
C VAL A 44 15.35 16.86 9.44
N GLY A 45 15.94 16.32 8.37
CA GLY A 45 17.39 16.18 8.24
C GLY A 45 18.14 17.51 8.20
N GLN A 46 17.64 18.48 7.44
CA GLN A 46 18.29 19.79 7.29
C GLN A 46 18.11 20.70 8.50
N THR A 47 17.00 20.53 9.25
CA THR A 47 16.67 21.45 10.35
C THR A 47 17.06 20.90 11.72
N LEU A 48 16.96 19.60 11.94
CA LEU A 48 17.15 18.98 13.27
C LEU A 48 18.47 18.21 13.42
N GLY A 49 19.18 17.95 12.32
CA GLY A 49 20.48 17.28 12.31
C GLY A 49 20.40 15.76 12.29
N GLU A 50 21.57 15.11 12.21
CA GLU A 50 21.73 13.69 11.89
C GLU A 50 21.11 12.74 12.93
N ILE A 51 21.28 13.00 14.22
CA ILE A 51 20.77 12.13 15.31
C ILE A 51 19.25 12.02 15.25
N LYS A 52 18.57 13.15 15.04
CA LYS A 52 17.10 13.18 14.99
C LYS A 52 16.55 12.63 13.67
N LEU A 53 17.28 12.85 12.57
CA LEU A 53 17.00 12.19 11.31
C LEU A 53 17.11 10.67 11.45
N ALA A 54 18.16 10.17 12.08
CA ALA A 54 18.35 8.75 12.35
C ALA A 54 17.24 8.19 13.25
N ALA A 55 16.81 8.95 14.27
CA ALA A 55 15.70 8.59 15.12
C ALA A 55 14.40 8.40 14.32
N VAL A 56 14.01 9.38 13.50
CA VAL A 56 12.80 9.30 12.64
C VAL A 56 12.96 8.18 11.60
N GLY A 57 14.12 8.07 10.98
CA GLY A 57 14.42 7.03 9.99
C GLY A 57 14.28 5.61 10.53
N SER A 58 14.78 5.36 11.76
CA SER A 58 14.70 4.05 12.42
C SER A 58 13.25 3.61 12.72
N THR A 59 12.31 4.55 12.84
CA THR A 59 10.89 4.26 13.09
C THR A 59 10.12 3.82 11.84
N SER A 60 10.66 4.01 10.64
CA SER A 60 9.93 3.81 9.38
C SER A 60 9.41 2.38 9.21
N SER A 61 10.18 1.36 9.59
CA SER A 61 9.76 -0.04 9.52
C SER A 61 8.63 -0.37 10.48
N LEU A 62 8.65 0.19 11.70
CA LEU A 62 7.55 0.06 12.67
C LEU A 62 6.28 0.77 12.21
N ASN A 63 6.42 1.95 11.63
CA ASN A 63 5.31 2.68 11.03
C ASN A 63 4.69 1.89 9.88
N PHE A 64 5.50 1.33 8.99
CA PHE A 64 4.99 0.52 7.88
C PHE A 64 4.28 -0.75 8.37
N PHE A 65 4.80 -1.38 9.42
CA PHE A 65 4.16 -2.54 10.05
C PHE A 65 2.80 -2.18 10.67
N ALA A 66 2.75 -1.10 11.45
CA ALA A 66 1.53 -0.66 12.13
C ALA A 66 0.46 -0.14 11.15
N LEU A 67 0.84 0.79 10.27
CA LEU A 67 -0.09 1.42 9.33
C LEU A 67 -0.46 0.53 8.16
N GLY A 68 0.44 -0.36 7.73
CA GLY A 68 0.21 -1.31 6.64
C GLY A 68 -0.97 -2.23 6.91
N PHE A 69 -1.14 -2.68 8.16
CA PHE A 69 -2.31 -3.47 8.56
C PHE A 69 -3.62 -2.72 8.31
N PHE A 70 -3.68 -1.44 8.68
CA PHE A 70 -4.88 -0.62 8.45
C PHE A 70 -5.20 -0.38 6.99
N ILE A 71 -4.17 -0.07 6.21
CA ILE A 71 -4.33 0.15 4.77
C ILE A 71 -4.93 -1.10 4.13
N GLY A 72 -4.41 -2.28 4.46
CA GLY A 72 -4.91 -3.56 3.98
C GLY A 72 -6.34 -3.86 4.46
N LEU A 73 -6.63 -3.64 5.75
CA LEU A 73 -7.95 -3.84 6.34
C LEU A 73 -9.01 -2.95 5.65
N SER A 74 -8.75 -1.65 5.55
CA SER A 74 -9.66 -0.70 4.89
C SER A 74 -9.88 -1.02 3.41
N ALA A 75 -8.80 -1.36 2.69
CA ALA A 75 -8.89 -1.75 1.29
C ALA A 75 -9.73 -3.02 1.11
N GLY A 76 -9.54 -4.02 1.98
CA GLY A 76 -10.30 -5.27 1.93
C GLY A 76 -11.77 -5.10 2.26
N CYS A 77 -12.11 -4.33 3.28
CA CYS A 77 -13.51 -4.01 3.61
C CYS A 77 -14.18 -3.27 2.46
N SER A 78 -13.49 -2.33 1.80
CA SER A 78 -14.03 -1.56 0.67
C SER A 78 -14.37 -2.42 -0.57
N VAL A 79 -13.80 -3.62 -0.70
CA VAL A 79 -14.17 -4.58 -1.75
C VAL A 79 -15.64 -4.97 -1.64
N ILE A 80 -16.15 -5.19 -0.44
CA ILE A 80 -17.57 -5.54 -0.21
C ILE A 80 -18.48 -4.39 -0.63
N THR A 81 -18.10 -3.15 -0.26
CA THR A 81 -18.80 -1.94 -0.70
C THR A 81 -18.81 -1.82 -2.22
N SER A 82 -17.66 -2.06 -2.90
CA SER A 82 -17.56 -1.98 -4.35
C SER A 82 -18.44 -2.99 -5.06
N GLN A 83 -18.62 -4.19 -4.52
CA GLN A 83 -19.49 -5.22 -5.08
C GLN A 83 -20.96 -4.86 -4.94
N HIS A 84 -21.38 -4.40 -3.75
CA HIS A 84 -22.75 -3.93 -3.56
C HIS A 84 -23.07 -2.72 -4.45
N PHE A 85 -22.12 -1.83 -4.64
CA PHE A 85 -22.24 -0.72 -5.58
C PHE A 85 -22.38 -1.21 -7.03
N GLY A 86 -21.57 -2.17 -7.45
CA GLY A 86 -21.64 -2.80 -8.76
C GLY A 86 -22.97 -3.54 -9.01
N ALA A 87 -23.52 -4.15 -7.96
CA ALA A 87 -24.84 -4.80 -7.98
C ALA A 87 -26.02 -3.79 -7.98
N ASN A 88 -25.73 -2.48 -7.86
CA ASN A 88 -26.72 -1.42 -7.71
C ASN A 88 -27.62 -1.55 -6.47
N ASP A 89 -27.15 -2.25 -5.43
CA ASP A 89 -27.85 -2.47 -4.15
C ASP A 89 -27.39 -1.40 -3.12
N MET A 90 -28.03 -0.23 -3.17
CA MET A 90 -27.65 0.92 -2.35
C MET A 90 -27.94 0.71 -0.85
N GLU A 91 -28.89 -0.16 -0.49
CA GLU A 91 -29.11 -0.50 0.91
C GLU A 91 -27.93 -1.30 1.49
N ARG A 92 -27.46 -2.31 0.74
CA ARG A 92 -26.29 -3.07 1.15
C ARG A 92 -25.01 -2.23 1.09
N VAL A 93 -24.88 -1.26 0.18
CA VAL A 93 -23.79 -0.25 0.22
C VAL A 93 -23.78 0.46 1.56
N LYS A 94 -24.93 1.01 2.00
CA LYS A 94 -25.02 1.71 3.29
C LYS A 94 -24.73 0.82 4.49
N LYS A 95 -25.18 -0.45 4.46
CA LYS A 95 -24.85 -1.44 5.51
C LYS A 95 -23.35 -1.75 5.54
N SER A 96 -22.73 -1.92 4.37
CA SER A 96 -21.29 -2.11 4.27
C SER A 96 -20.51 -0.91 4.81
N VAL A 97 -20.92 0.33 4.49
CA VAL A 97 -20.32 1.53 5.08
C VAL A 97 -20.46 1.55 6.60
N ALA A 98 -21.62 1.20 7.15
CA ALA A 98 -21.84 1.13 8.60
C ALA A 98 -20.94 0.09 9.26
N ALA A 99 -20.80 -1.10 8.64
CA ALA A 99 -19.88 -2.14 9.12
C ALA A 99 -18.42 -1.66 9.06
N HIS A 100 -18.02 -1.02 7.97
CA HIS A 100 -16.67 -0.48 7.79
C HIS A 100 -16.32 0.59 8.83
N ILE A 101 -17.28 1.45 9.20
CA ILE A 101 -17.11 2.44 10.28
C ILE A 101 -16.89 1.73 11.63
N ILE A 102 -17.68 0.70 11.97
CA ILE A 102 -17.52 -0.04 13.22
C ILE A 102 -16.17 -0.74 13.29
N ILE A 103 -15.81 -1.47 12.23
CA ILE A 103 -14.50 -2.13 12.12
C ILE A 103 -13.39 -1.09 12.26
N GLY A 104 -13.56 0.08 11.62
CA GLY A 104 -12.65 1.19 11.70
C GLY A 104 -12.43 1.69 13.11
N ILE A 105 -13.51 2.02 13.82
CA ILE A 105 -13.42 2.54 15.20
C ILE A 105 -12.77 1.51 16.13
N VAL A 106 -13.24 0.26 16.10
CA VAL A 106 -12.69 -0.81 16.96
C VAL A 106 -11.20 -1.01 16.69
N SER A 107 -10.82 -1.12 15.41
CA SER A 107 -9.41 -1.30 15.04
C SER A 107 -8.56 -0.07 15.42
N ALA A 108 -9.07 1.15 15.23
CA ALA A 108 -8.36 2.37 15.63
C ALA A 108 -8.05 2.36 17.14
N VAL A 109 -9.04 2.06 17.97
CA VAL A 109 -8.85 2.01 19.43
C VAL A 109 -7.86 0.90 19.82
N VAL A 110 -8.09 -0.33 19.33
CA VAL A 110 -7.24 -1.48 19.67
C VAL A 110 -5.79 -1.22 19.28
N LEU A 111 -5.56 -0.75 18.06
CA LEU A 111 -4.18 -0.58 17.59
C LEU A 111 -3.51 0.65 18.19
N THR A 112 -4.23 1.76 18.39
CA THR A 112 -3.69 2.92 19.11
C THR A 112 -3.21 2.52 20.49
N VAL A 113 -4.05 1.86 21.28
CA VAL A 113 -3.68 1.42 22.64
C VAL A 113 -2.52 0.43 22.59
N SER A 114 -2.59 -0.59 21.72
CA SER A 114 -1.53 -1.60 21.61
C SER A 114 -0.19 -0.99 21.21
N PHE A 115 -0.16 -0.18 20.17
CA PHE A 115 1.10 0.38 19.67
C PHE A 115 1.68 1.45 20.57
N VAL A 116 0.85 2.28 21.24
CA VAL A 116 1.34 3.26 22.23
C VAL A 116 1.98 2.54 23.43
N LEU A 117 1.38 1.47 23.93
CA LEU A 117 1.95 0.68 25.02
C LEU A 117 3.22 -0.09 24.60
N LEU A 118 3.33 -0.45 23.34
CA LEU A 118 4.45 -1.23 22.81
C LEU A 118 5.59 -0.39 22.20
N VAL A 119 5.51 0.95 22.18
CA VAL A 119 6.54 1.83 21.60
C VAL A 119 7.93 1.48 22.12
N ASN A 120 8.12 1.54 23.44
CA ASN A 120 9.43 1.30 24.04
C ASN A 120 9.93 -0.14 23.89
N PRO A 121 9.13 -1.19 24.15
CA PRO A 121 9.50 -2.57 23.85
C PRO A 121 9.91 -2.79 22.38
N LEU A 122 9.19 -2.21 21.43
CA LEU A 122 9.49 -2.36 19.99
C LEU A 122 10.79 -1.66 19.60
N LEU A 123 11.04 -0.45 20.12
CA LEU A 123 12.31 0.26 19.89
C LEU A 123 13.49 -0.49 20.50
N THR A 124 13.34 -1.05 21.69
CA THR A 124 14.36 -1.88 22.33
C THR A 124 14.65 -3.14 21.51
N MET A 125 13.60 -3.80 21.02
CA MET A 125 13.73 -5.01 20.17
C MET A 125 14.43 -4.71 18.84
N LEU A 126 14.28 -3.49 18.29
CA LEU A 126 14.99 -3.04 17.08
C LEU A 126 16.44 -2.65 17.34
N GLY A 127 16.90 -2.64 18.60
CA GLY A 127 18.25 -2.23 18.94
C GLY A 127 18.51 -0.73 18.74
N THR A 128 17.46 0.10 18.93
CA THR A 128 17.59 1.55 18.82
C THR A 128 18.64 2.08 19.81
N THR A 129 19.58 2.89 19.35
CA THR A 129 20.68 3.40 20.16
C THR A 129 20.20 4.42 21.21
N SER A 130 20.92 4.53 22.33
CA SER A 130 20.51 5.34 23.47
C SER A 130 20.36 6.84 23.14
N ASP A 131 21.15 7.34 22.19
CA ASP A 131 21.13 8.73 21.71
C ASP A 131 19.93 9.07 20.83
N THR A 132 19.36 8.08 20.13
CA THR A 132 18.18 8.25 19.26
C THR A 132 16.88 7.79 19.92
N PHE A 133 16.95 6.99 21.00
CA PHE A 133 15.81 6.31 21.60
C PHE A 133 14.71 7.28 22.06
N GLU A 134 15.07 8.33 22.77
CA GLU A 134 14.10 9.30 23.29
C GLU A 134 13.34 10.02 22.16
N TYR A 135 14.06 10.44 21.11
CA TYR A 135 13.46 11.10 19.95
C TYR A 135 12.55 10.16 19.16
N ALA A 136 12.99 8.92 18.93
CA ALA A 136 12.20 7.89 18.27
C ALA A 136 10.94 7.55 19.05
N SER A 137 11.04 7.41 20.39
CA SER A 137 9.90 7.11 21.26
C SER A 137 8.88 8.25 21.25
N ARG A 138 9.30 9.51 21.36
CA ARG A 138 8.42 10.67 21.30
C ARG A 138 7.71 10.75 19.94
N TYR A 139 8.45 10.60 18.84
CA TYR A 139 7.92 10.64 17.49
C TYR A 139 6.86 9.55 17.28
N LEU A 140 7.19 8.29 17.58
CA LEU A 140 6.28 7.16 17.43
C LEU A 140 5.04 7.28 18.29
N THR A 141 5.18 7.73 19.54
CA THR A 141 4.04 7.90 20.44
C THR A 141 3.02 8.88 19.84
N ILE A 142 3.47 10.00 19.28
CA ILE A 142 2.59 10.99 18.64
C ILE A 142 1.94 10.40 17.38
N ILE A 143 2.73 9.73 16.52
CA ILE A 143 2.20 9.08 15.32
C ILE A 143 1.16 8.02 15.67
N TYR A 144 1.40 7.21 16.71
CA TYR A 144 0.46 6.17 17.11
C TYR A 144 -0.80 6.71 17.79
N LEU A 145 -0.69 7.81 18.53
CA LEU A 145 -1.88 8.56 18.99
C LEU A 145 -2.66 9.15 17.81
N GLY A 146 -2.00 9.44 16.69
CA GLY A 146 -2.61 9.87 15.43
C GLY A 146 -3.23 8.76 14.58
N ILE A 147 -3.10 7.48 14.96
CA ILE A 147 -3.70 6.35 14.22
C ILE A 147 -5.18 6.57 13.90
N PRO A 148 -6.05 7.08 14.80
CA PRO A 148 -7.44 7.32 14.45
C PRO A 148 -7.64 8.28 13.28
N ALA A 149 -6.82 9.32 13.17
CA ALA A 149 -6.87 10.27 12.06
C ALA A 149 -6.45 9.62 10.73
N THR A 150 -5.33 8.92 10.74
CA THR A 150 -4.83 8.18 9.56
C THR A 150 -5.84 7.10 9.12
N MET A 151 -6.45 6.41 10.07
CA MET A 151 -7.44 5.40 9.78
C MET A 151 -8.72 5.98 9.19
N LEU A 152 -9.23 7.09 9.74
CA LEU A 152 -10.41 7.78 9.20
C LEU A 152 -10.16 8.24 7.76
N TYR A 153 -8.96 8.76 7.46
CA TYR A 153 -8.58 9.09 6.09
C TYR A 153 -8.58 7.85 5.17
N ASN A 154 -7.90 6.78 5.56
CA ASN A 154 -7.83 5.56 4.74
C ASN A 154 -9.20 4.92 4.53
N LEU A 155 -10.06 4.89 5.55
CA LEU A 155 -11.43 4.42 5.47
C LEU A 155 -12.24 5.22 4.47
N THR A 156 -12.27 6.55 4.59
CA THR A 156 -13.04 7.42 3.70
C THR A 156 -12.50 7.42 2.28
N ALA A 157 -11.19 7.42 2.09
CA ALA A 157 -10.54 7.32 0.79
C ALA A 157 -10.83 5.97 0.10
N SER A 158 -10.81 4.84 0.83
CA SER A 158 -11.15 3.53 0.28
C SER A 158 -12.63 3.41 -0.08
N LEU A 159 -13.53 4.00 0.71
CA LEU A 159 -14.96 4.10 0.39
C LEU A 159 -15.22 4.93 -0.88
N LEU A 160 -14.57 6.07 -1.05
CA LEU A 160 -14.66 6.88 -2.27
C LEU A 160 -14.16 6.10 -3.48
N ARG A 161 -13.02 5.43 -3.36
CA ARG A 161 -12.51 4.56 -4.43
C ARG A 161 -13.45 3.40 -4.75
N SER A 162 -14.13 2.81 -3.76
CA SER A 162 -15.06 1.70 -3.98
C SER A 162 -16.24 2.04 -4.90
N VAL A 163 -16.66 3.30 -4.91
CA VAL A 163 -17.70 3.83 -5.82
C VAL A 163 -17.13 4.51 -7.07
N GLY A 164 -15.82 4.32 -7.33
CA GLY A 164 -15.15 4.81 -8.54
C GLY A 164 -14.68 6.25 -8.50
N ASP A 165 -14.68 6.91 -7.34
CA ASP A 165 -14.10 8.23 -7.16
C ASP A 165 -12.65 8.14 -6.69
N SER A 166 -11.70 8.21 -7.63
CA SER A 166 -10.27 8.27 -7.34
C SER A 166 -9.70 9.69 -7.32
N LYS A 167 -10.43 10.68 -7.84
CA LYS A 167 -9.97 12.06 -7.94
C LYS A 167 -10.04 12.81 -6.61
N THR A 168 -11.15 12.63 -5.90
CA THR A 168 -11.34 13.34 -4.62
C THR A 168 -10.28 12.97 -3.59
N PRO A 169 -9.95 11.69 -3.32
CA PRO A 169 -8.84 11.35 -2.43
C PRO A 169 -7.50 11.95 -2.87
N LEU A 170 -7.22 12.01 -4.19
CA LEU A 170 -6.01 12.64 -4.72
C LEU A 170 -5.94 14.14 -4.37
N TYR A 171 -7.00 14.90 -4.65
CA TYR A 171 -6.99 16.35 -4.38
C TYR A 171 -6.86 16.65 -2.89
N LEU A 172 -7.52 15.86 -2.04
CA LEU A 172 -7.43 16.04 -0.59
C LEU A 172 -6.06 15.62 -0.04
N LEU A 173 -5.44 14.59 -0.63
CA LEU A 173 -4.07 14.22 -0.30
C LEU A 173 -3.08 15.32 -0.70
N LEU A 174 -3.22 15.89 -1.90
CA LEU A 174 -2.37 16.99 -2.35
C LEU A 174 -2.49 18.21 -1.42
N PHE A 175 -3.71 18.60 -1.05
CA PHE A 175 -3.94 19.67 -0.08
C PHE A 175 -3.27 19.39 1.27
N SER A 176 -3.45 18.19 1.78
CA SER A 176 -2.86 17.74 3.04
C SER A 176 -1.32 17.72 2.99
N SER A 177 -0.73 17.29 1.88
CA SER A 177 0.71 17.26 1.72
C SER A 177 1.32 18.67 1.73
N VAL A 178 0.71 19.62 1.02
CA VAL A 178 1.14 21.01 1.04
C VAL A 178 0.99 21.62 2.45
N MET A 179 -0.14 21.35 3.10
CA MET A 179 -0.38 21.81 4.47
C MET A 179 0.63 21.21 5.45
N ASN A 180 0.97 19.92 5.32
CA ASN A 180 1.94 19.29 6.20
C ASN A 180 3.31 19.94 6.07
N VAL A 181 3.83 20.16 4.85
CA VAL A 181 5.09 20.88 4.64
C VAL A 181 5.08 22.26 5.33
N GLY A 182 3.97 22.99 5.22
CA GLY A 182 3.81 24.27 5.90
C GLY A 182 3.83 24.15 7.43
N LEU A 183 3.16 23.12 7.97
CA LEU A 183 3.13 22.85 9.40
C LEU A 183 4.49 22.34 9.92
N ASP A 184 5.22 21.54 9.15
CA ASP A 184 6.58 21.09 9.50
C ASP A 184 7.51 22.29 9.67
N LEU A 185 7.53 23.20 8.68
CA LEU A 185 8.32 24.42 8.77
C LEU A 185 7.91 25.28 9.98
N LEU A 186 6.61 25.43 10.23
CA LEU A 186 6.10 26.19 11.37
C LEU A 186 6.49 25.56 12.71
N PHE A 187 6.24 24.26 12.89
CA PHE A 187 6.46 23.60 14.19
C PHE A 187 7.93 23.34 14.48
N ILE A 188 8.72 23.00 13.45
CA ILE A 188 10.13 22.70 13.62
C ILE A 188 10.96 23.98 13.70
N ILE A 189 10.77 24.93 12.76
CA ILE A 189 11.64 26.12 12.65
C ILE A 189 11.16 27.23 13.58
N VAL A 190 9.85 27.57 13.53
CA VAL A 190 9.33 28.72 14.30
C VAL A 190 9.09 28.35 15.75
N PHE A 191 8.36 27.26 16.01
CA PHE A 191 8.02 26.82 17.38
C PHE A 191 9.13 25.99 18.05
N ARG A 192 10.05 25.45 17.27
CA ARG A 192 11.17 24.63 17.75
C ARG A 192 10.73 23.40 18.55
N TRP A 193 9.64 22.74 18.08
CA TRP A 193 9.06 21.55 18.74
C TRP A 193 9.82 20.26 18.41
N ASP A 194 10.94 20.36 17.73
CA ASP A 194 11.82 19.22 17.43
C ASP A 194 11.11 18.13 16.59
N VAL A 195 11.49 16.84 16.76
CA VAL A 195 10.85 15.70 16.08
C VAL A 195 9.35 15.59 16.39
N SER A 196 8.93 16.07 17.56
CA SER A 196 7.52 16.14 17.92
C SER A 196 6.72 17.05 17.01
N GLY A 197 7.36 18.13 16.51
CA GLY A 197 6.74 19.05 15.54
C GLY A 197 6.39 18.34 14.23
N ALA A 198 7.31 17.56 13.66
CA ALA A 198 7.07 16.76 12.46
C ALA A 198 5.94 15.75 12.67
N ALA A 199 5.95 15.00 13.80
CA ALA A 199 4.90 14.04 14.10
C ALA A 199 3.52 14.69 14.24
N ILE A 200 3.43 15.83 14.92
CA ILE A 200 2.17 16.58 15.11
C ILE A 200 1.68 17.14 13.76
N ALA A 201 2.57 17.69 12.94
CA ALA A 201 2.23 18.19 11.60
C ALA A 201 1.62 17.08 10.73
N THR A 202 2.22 15.89 10.76
CA THR A 202 1.71 14.71 10.07
C THR A 202 0.31 14.33 10.56
N VAL A 203 0.10 14.23 11.87
CA VAL A 203 -1.20 13.85 12.44
C VAL A 203 -2.28 14.88 12.13
N ILE A 204 -1.98 16.18 12.25
CA ILE A 204 -2.93 17.24 11.92
C ILE A 204 -3.30 17.19 10.44
N SER A 205 -2.33 17.04 9.56
CA SER A 205 -2.55 16.98 8.10
C SER A 205 -3.43 15.78 7.72
N GLN A 206 -3.20 14.61 8.32
CA GLN A 206 -4.04 13.44 8.15
C GLN A 206 -5.46 13.65 8.68
N LEU A 207 -5.60 14.28 9.85
CA LEU A 207 -6.91 14.59 10.44
C LEU A 207 -7.71 15.55 9.55
N VAL A 208 -7.09 16.60 9.07
CA VAL A 208 -7.75 17.57 8.18
C VAL A 208 -8.19 16.89 6.87
N SER A 209 -7.33 16.06 6.26
CA SER A 209 -7.71 15.26 5.09
C SER A 209 -8.89 14.35 5.37
N ALA A 210 -8.89 13.68 6.51
CA ALA A 210 -9.98 12.78 6.92
C ALA A 210 -11.30 13.54 7.09
N VAL A 211 -11.26 14.68 7.78
CA VAL A 211 -12.44 15.56 7.97
C VAL A 211 -12.96 16.07 6.62
N LEU A 212 -12.08 16.53 5.75
CA LEU A 212 -12.49 17.00 4.41
C LEU A 212 -13.08 15.86 3.57
N CYS A 213 -12.56 14.64 3.65
CA CYS A 213 -13.18 13.46 3.02
C CYS A 213 -14.60 13.20 3.58
N CYS A 214 -14.77 13.25 4.89
CA CYS A 214 -16.08 13.07 5.53
C CYS A 214 -17.06 14.16 5.09
N VAL A 215 -16.65 15.42 5.09
CA VAL A 215 -17.45 16.57 4.63
C VAL A 215 -17.85 16.40 3.15
N TYR A 216 -16.91 15.98 2.31
CA TYR A 216 -17.20 15.71 0.91
C TYR A 216 -18.21 14.57 0.73
N ILE A 217 -18.05 13.46 1.46
CA ILE A 217 -19.01 12.34 1.42
C ILE A 217 -20.39 12.84 1.87
N PHE A 218 -20.46 13.61 2.94
CA PHE A 218 -21.71 14.12 3.50
C PHE A 218 -22.49 14.99 2.50
N PHE A 219 -21.82 15.90 1.81
CA PHE A 219 -22.49 16.84 0.89
C PHE A 219 -22.63 16.29 -0.53
N LYS A 220 -21.68 15.50 -1.04
CA LYS A 220 -21.59 15.14 -2.46
C LYS A 220 -21.86 13.66 -2.77
N VAL A 221 -21.62 12.74 -1.84
CA VAL A 221 -21.73 11.29 -2.08
C VAL A 221 -22.69 10.64 -1.07
N LYS A 222 -23.92 11.16 -1.03
CA LYS A 222 -24.96 10.77 -0.05
C LYS A 222 -25.27 9.27 -0.05
N MET A 223 -24.95 8.53 -1.12
CA MET A 223 -25.10 7.07 -1.19
C MET A 223 -24.20 6.32 -0.18
N LEU A 224 -23.08 6.93 0.23
CA LEU A 224 -22.19 6.37 1.24
C LEU A 224 -22.59 6.76 2.67
N LEU A 225 -23.67 7.52 2.86
CA LEU A 225 -24.13 7.88 4.21
C LEU A 225 -25.03 6.77 4.76
N PRO A 226 -24.62 6.08 5.84
CA PRO A 226 -25.48 5.11 6.49
C PRO A 226 -26.64 5.81 7.20
N ASN A 227 -27.80 5.19 7.21
CA ASN A 227 -28.94 5.60 8.03
C ASN A 227 -29.03 4.74 9.29
N ARG A 228 -29.94 5.08 10.23
CA ARG A 228 -30.12 4.31 11.47
C ARG A 228 -30.42 2.82 11.22
N ASN A 229 -31.13 2.49 10.16
CA ASN A 229 -31.43 1.11 9.79
C ASN A 229 -30.19 0.36 9.25
N SER A 230 -29.23 1.08 8.69
CA SER A 230 -27.98 0.49 8.21
C SER A 230 -27.14 -0.12 9.33
N PHE A 231 -27.33 0.31 10.57
CA PHE A 231 -26.63 -0.23 11.75
C PHE A 231 -27.34 -1.44 12.37
N LYS A 232 -28.49 -1.86 11.85
CA LYS A 232 -29.20 -3.03 12.35
C LYS A 232 -28.72 -4.31 11.65
N ASN A 233 -28.56 -5.40 12.42
CA ASN A 233 -28.20 -6.72 11.89
C ASN A 233 -26.91 -6.71 11.06
N LEU A 234 -25.85 -6.08 11.57
CA LEU A 234 -24.57 -5.92 10.88
C LEU A 234 -23.64 -7.14 10.97
N THR A 235 -23.94 -8.12 11.84
CA THR A 235 -23.04 -9.25 12.13
C THR A 235 -22.58 -9.98 10.88
N SER A 236 -23.47 -10.24 9.92
CA SER A 236 -23.12 -10.89 8.66
C SER A 236 -22.23 -10.00 7.78
N THR A 237 -22.54 -8.71 7.68
CA THR A 237 -21.78 -7.75 6.88
C THR A 237 -20.37 -7.54 7.46
N VAL A 238 -20.27 -7.35 8.79
CA VAL A 238 -18.99 -7.24 9.50
C VAL A 238 -18.15 -8.50 9.28
N ARG A 239 -18.77 -9.70 9.40
CA ARG A 239 -18.07 -10.95 9.16
C ARG A 239 -17.55 -11.05 7.71
N ASP A 240 -18.34 -10.63 6.74
CA ASP A 240 -17.96 -10.70 5.32
C ASP A 240 -16.83 -9.69 4.99
N GLU A 241 -16.86 -8.50 5.57
CA GLU A 241 -15.77 -7.52 5.45
C GLU A 241 -14.49 -8.01 6.12
N LEU A 242 -14.57 -8.54 7.34
CA LEU A 242 -13.41 -9.08 8.05
C LEU A 242 -12.81 -10.30 7.36
N LYS A 243 -13.60 -11.15 6.69
CA LYS A 243 -13.07 -12.28 5.89
C LYS A 243 -12.16 -11.83 4.76
N VAL A 244 -12.32 -10.63 4.26
CA VAL A 244 -11.47 -10.07 3.20
C VAL A 244 -10.44 -9.09 3.79
N GLY A 245 -10.88 -8.17 4.63
CA GLY A 245 -10.07 -7.10 5.17
C GLY A 245 -8.98 -7.58 6.12
N PHE A 246 -9.31 -8.49 7.06
CA PHE A 246 -8.34 -8.96 8.04
C PHE A 246 -7.15 -9.72 7.39
N PRO A 247 -7.36 -10.67 6.47
CA PRO A 247 -6.24 -11.28 5.73
C PRO A 247 -5.43 -10.28 4.91
N MET A 248 -6.08 -9.24 4.32
CA MET A 248 -5.36 -8.20 3.56
C MET A 248 -4.53 -7.31 4.49
N GLY A 249 -5.00 -7.02 5.70
CA GLY A 249 -4.22 -6.35 6.72
C GLY A 249 -2.99 -7.18 7.13
N LEU A 250 -3.18 -8.45 7.47
CA LEU A 250 -2.09 -9.37 7.80
C LEU A 250 -1.10 -9.54 6.66
N GLN A 251 -1.56 -9.53 5.41
CA GLN A 251 -0.69 -9.60 4.23
C GLN A 251 0.39 -8.53 4.26
N ASN A 252 0.04 -7.27 4.51
CA ASN A 252 1.00 -6.17 4.56
C ASN A 252 1.98 -6.33 5.73
N SER A 253 1.50 -6.77 6.89
CA SER A 253 2.35 -7.05 8.04
C SER A 253 3.35 -8.20 7.76
N VAL A 254 2.91 -9.26 7.09
CA VAL A 254 3.76 -10.38 6.67
C VAL A 254 4.84 -9.93 5.69
N ILE A 255 4.49 -9.08 4.72
CA ILE A 255 5.47 -8.51 3.78
C ILE A 255 6.53 -7.70 4.53
N SER A 256 6.12 -6.87 5.52
CA SER A 256 7.05 -6.10 6.36
C SER A 256 8.04 -6.99 7.09
N ILE A 257 7.56 -8.09 7.70
CA ILE A 257 8.42 -9.07 8.37
C ILE A 257 9.43 -9.66 7.38
N GLY A 258 8.99 -10.03 6.17
CA GLY A 258 9.88 -10.56 5.14
C GLY A 258 10.99 -9.58 4.73
N MET A 259 10.68 -8.27 4.70
CA MET A 259 11.69 -7.24 4.44
C MET A 259 12.68 -7.08 5.60
N MET A 260 12.21 -7.13 6.85
CA MET A 260 13.08 -7.07 8.03
C MET A 260 14.04 -8.26 8.10
N VAL A 261 13.55 -9.46 7.80
CA VAL A 261 14.41 -10.67 7.77
C VAL A 261 15.43 -10.58 6.65
N LEU A 262 15.05 -10.12 5.47
CA LEU A 262 16.00 -9.93 4.37
C LEU A 262 17.07 -8.89 4.75
N GLN A 263 16.70 -7.82 5.44
CA GLN A 263 17.66 -6.83 5.94
C GLN A 263 18.69 -7.44 6.89
N TYR A 264 18.30 -8.40 7.73
CA TYR A 264 19.25 -9.14 8.58
C TYR A 264 20.33 -9.84 7.76
N PHE A 265 19.95 -10.53 6.66
CA PHE A 265 20.92 -11.15 5.77
C PHE A 265 21.80 -10.12 5.04
N VAL A 266 21.23 -9.01 4.60
CA VAL A 266 22.00 -7.90 3.98
C VAL A 266 23.10 -7.41 4.91
N ASN A 267 22.80 -7.25 6.20
CA ASN A 267 23.75 -6.76 7.20
C ASN A 267 24.99 -7.67 7.34
N GLN A 268 24.89 -8.96 7.04
CA GLN A 268 26.03 -9.90 7.08
C GLN A 268 27.05 -9.64 5.97
N PHE A 269 26.69 -8.95 4.89
CA PHE A 269 27.58 -8.60 3.78
C PHE A 269 28.36 -7.27 4.01
N GLY A 270 28.16 -6.64 5.19
CA GLY A 270 28.86 -5.41 5.58
C GLY A 270 28.22 -4.12 5.10
N SER A 271 28.82 -2.99 5.49
CA SER A 271 28.24 -1.65 5.32
C SER A 271 28.02 -1.25 3.86
N TYR A 272 28.90 -1.63 2.96
CA TYR A 272 28.75 -1.36 1.53
C TYR A 272 27.53 -2.03 0.92
N ALA A 273 27.25 -3.27 1.32
CA ALA A 273 26.08 -4.02 0.88
C ALA A 273 24.78 -3.42 1.44
N VAL A 274 24.80 -2.99 2.69
CA VAL A 274 23.66 -2.31 3.34
C VAL A 274 23.32 -1.00 2.62
N ALA A 275 24.34 -0.19 2.33
CA ALA A 275 24.17 1.06 1.59
C ALA A 275 23.62 0.79 0.18
N ALA A 276 24.19 -0.17 -0.54
CA ALA A 276 23.78 -0.55 -1.88
C ALA A 276 22.34 -1.10 -1.92
N TYR A 277 21.98 -1.96 -0.99
CA TYR A 277 20.62 -2.48 -0.86
C TYR A 277 19.60 -1.36 -0.58
N THR A 278 19.96 -0.40 0.26
CA THR A 278 19.11 0.77 0.55
C THR A 278 18.87 1.60 -0.71
N ILE A 279 19.90 1.87 -1.49
CA ILE A 279 19.81 2.61 -2.76
C ILE A 279 18.95 1.81 -3.76
N GLY A 280 19.26 0.52 -3.94
CA GLY A 280 18.50 -0.36 -4.83
C GLY A 280 17.02 -0.41 -4.48
N ASN A 281 16.66 -0.53 -3.21
CA ASN A 281 15.28 -0.50 -2.75
C ASN A 281 14.58 0.85 -3.01
N ARG A 282 15.27 1.98 -2.90
CA ARG A 282 14.67 3.28 -3.25
C ARG A 282 14.28 3.35 -4.72
N VAL A 283 15.16 2.88 -5.61
CA VAL A 283 14.88 2.77 -7.05
C VAL A 283 13.72 1.79 -7.28
N GLN A 284 13.76 0.64 -6.64
CA GLN A 284 12.73 -0.40 -6.74
C GLN A 284 11.34 0.10 -6.34
N LEU A 285 11.22 0.86 -5.25
CA LEU A 285 9.95 1.43 -4.80
C LEU A 285 9.33 2.37 -5.85
N LEU A 286 10.15 3.20 -6.50
CA LEU A 286 9.67 4.09 -7.57
C LEU A 286 9.15 3.31 -8.78
N ILE A 287 9.83 2.21 -9.14
CA ILE A 287 9.41 1.33 -10.24
C ILE A 287 8.11 0.59 -9.90
N GLN A 288 7.96 0.13 -8.67
CA GLN A 288 6.83 -0.69 -8.24
C GLN A 288 5.53 0.10 -7.97
N ASN A 289 5.63 1.36 -7.56
CA ASN A 289 4.49 2.18 -7.15
C ASN A 289 3.35 2.25 -8.18
N PRO A 290 3.61 2.48 -9.49
CA PRO A 290 2.57 2.46 -10.51
C PRO A 290 1.89 1.08 -10.64
N MET A 291 2.65 -0.01 -10.55
CA MET A 291 2.11 -1.38 -10.65
C MET A 291 1.26 -1.74 -9.42
N ASN A 292 1.69 -1.35 -8.21
CA ASN A 292 0.91 -1.51 -6.98
C ASN A 292 -0.39 -0.70 -7.02
N SER A 293 -0.34 0.51 -7.58
CA SER A 293 -1.54 1.33 -7.82
C SER A 293 -2.54 0.63 -8.75
N MET A 294 -2.04 -0.02 -9.80
CA MET A 294 -2.88 -0.81 -10.72
C MET A 294 -3.52 -2.03 -10.04
N SER A 295 -2.88 -2.61 -9.01
CA SER A 295 -3.48 -3.65 -8.17
C SER A 295 -4.75 -3.14 -7.46
N THR A 296 -4.70 -1.95 -6.88
CA THR A 296 -5.87 -1.31 -6.24
C THR A 296 -6.97 -1.01 -7.26
N VAL A 297 -6.60 -0.55 -8.43
CA VAL A 297 -7.53 -0.24 -9.53
C VAL A 297 -8.26 -1.48 -10.00
N ILE A 298 -7.54 -2.56 -10.28
CA ILE A 298 -8.14 -3.80 -10.76
C ILE A 298 -8.97 -4.48 -9.66
N ALA A 299 -8.61 -4.34 -8.38
CA ALA A 299 -9.42 -4.84 -7.27
C ALA A 299 -10.80 -4.16 -7.23
N THR A 300 -10.85 -2.84 -7.34
CA THR A 300 -12.12 -2.09 -7.40
C THR A 300 -12.92 -2.41 -8.66
N PHE A 301 -12.25 -2.46 -9.82
CA PHE A 301 -12.88 -2.82 -11.09
C PHE A 301 -13.48 -4.23 -11.05
N ALA A 302 -12.71 -5.20 -10.56
CA ALA A 302 -13.17 -6.58 -10.41
C ALA A 302 -14.32 -6.68 -9.40
N GLY A 303 -14.24 -5.99 -8.27
CA GLY A 303 -15.30 -5.95 -7.26
C GLY A 303 -16.62 -5.43 -7.82
N GLN A 304 -16.63 -4.26 -8.47
CA GLN A 304 -17.85 -3.72 -9.08
C GLN A 304 -18.40 -4.64 -10.18
N ASN A 305 -17.54 -5.20 -11.04
CA ASN A 305 -17.99 -6.08 -12.13
C ASN A 305 -18.44 -7.46 -11.62
N GLU A 306 -17.89 -7.97 -10.52
CA GLU A 306 -18.40 -9.17 -9.85
C GLU A 306 -19.80 -8.93 -9.30
N GLY A 307 -20.01 -7.82 -8.57
CA GLY A 307 -21.33 -7.44 -8.07
C GLY A 307 -22.39 -7.32 -9.19
N ALA A 308 -21.98 -6.82 -10.36
CA ALA A 308 -22.84 -6.73 -11.54
C ALA A 308 -22.96 -8.05 -12.33
N GLY A 309 -22.30 -9.15 -11.93
CA GLY A 309 -22.27 -10.41 -12.65
C GLY A 309 -21.57 -10.36 -14.01
N ARG A 310 -20.68 -9.37 -14.24
CA ARG A 310 -20.01 -9.12 -15.53
C ARG A 310 -18.63 -9.75 -15.62
N TYR A 311 -18.52 -11.05 -15.51
CA TYR A 311 -17.24 -11.79 -15.49
C TYR A 311 -16.40 -11.63 -16.77
N ASP A 312 -17.05 -11.45 -17.93
CA ASP A 312 -16.33 -11.19 -19.19
C ASP A 312 -15.58 -9.87 -19.15
N ARG A 313 -16.16 -8.85 -18.49
CA ARG A 313 -15.48 -7.57 -18.30
C ARG A 313 -14.29 -7.71 -17.38
N ILE A 314 -14.39 -8.55 -16.33
CA ILE A 314 -13.25 -8.83 -15.44
C ILE A 314 -12.09 -9.44 -16.23
N LYS A 315 -12.34 -10.48 -17.06
CA LYS A 315 -11.32 -11.10 -17.91
C LYS A 315 -10.63 -10.08 -18.82
N LYS A 316 -11.42 -9.28 -19.53
CA LYS A 316 -10.90 -8.23 -20.45
C LYS A 316 -10.15 -7.16 -19.68
N GLY A 317 -10.60 -6.75 -18.51
CA GLY A 317 -9.93 -5.78 -17.65
C GLY A 317 -8.58 -6.28 -17.13
N VAL A 318 -8.52 -7.52 -16.66
CA VAL A 318 -7.29 -8.17 -16.22
C VAL A 318 -6.28 -8.24 -17.37
N ASN A 319 -6.70 -8.72 -18.55
CA ASN A 319 -5.80 -8.79 -19.71
C ASN A 319 -5.27 -7.41 -20.13
N PHE A 320 -6.11 -6.37 -20.07
CA PHE A 320 -5.70 -5.00 -20.36
C PHE A 320 -4.69 -4.48 -19.32
N CYS A 321 -4.93 -4.71 -18.03
CA CYS A 321 -3.99 -4.32 -16.97
C CYS A 321 -2.66 -5.09 -17.08
N LEU A 322 -2.71 -6.39 -17.37
CA LEU A 322 -1.51 -7.20 -17.60
C LEU A 322 -0.68 -6.64 -18.74
N LEU A 323 -1.32 -6.36 -19.89
CA LEU A 323 -0.62 -5.80 -21.06
C LEU A 323 0.10 -4.49 -20.70
N ILE A 324 -0.58 -3.55 -20.06
CA ILE A 324 0.01 -2.25 -19.72
C ILE A 324 1.11 -2.41 -18.66
N CYS A 325 0.89 -3.19 -17.59
CA CYS A 325 1.86 -3.33 -16.51
C CYS A 325 3.09 -4.12 -16.96
N ILE A 326 2.95 -5.15 -17.82
CA ILE A 326 4.08 -5.89 -18.37
C ILE A 326 4.87 -4.98 -19.35
N ALA A 327 4.19 -4.25 -20.24
CA ALA A 327 4.86 -3.31 -21.13
C ALA A 327 5.62 -2.23 -20.33
N TYR A 328 4.98 -1.67 -19.30
CA TYR A 328 5.63 -0.73 -18.39
C TYR A 328 6.86 -1.34 -17.71
N SER A 329 6.74 -2.56 -17.14
CA SER A 329 7.83 -3.21 -16.42
C SER A 329 9.03 -3.52 -17.33
N ILE A 330 8.79 -3.92 -18.58
CA ILE A 330 9.87 -4.16 -19.58
C ILE A 330 10.56 -2.84 -19.91
N VAL A 331 9.81 -1.78 -20.20
CA VAL A 331 10.38 -0.47 -20.58
C VAL A 331 11.17 0.13 -19.41
N ILE A 332 10.57 0.20 -18.23
CA ILE A 332 11.23 0.81 -17.07
C ILE A 332 12.41 -0.03 -16.57
N GLY A 333 12.30 -1.37 -16.64
CA GLY A 333 13.38 -2.28 -16.32
C GLY A 333 14.57 -2.10 -17.27
N ALA A 334 14.32 -2.03 -18.59
CA ALA A 334 15.37 -1.76 -19.56
C ALA A 334 16.03 -0.39 -19.36
N VAL A 335 15.24 0.66 -19.14
CA VAL A 335 15.75 2.01 -18.83
C VAL A 335 16.59 1.98 -17.56
N SER A 336 16.12 1.31 -16.51
CA SER A 336 16.86 1.22 -15.23
C SER A 336 18.18 0.45 -15.37
N MET A 337 18.25 -0.57 -16.21
CA MET A 337 19.49 -1.29 -16.50
C MET A 337 20.46 -0.46 -17.34
N ILE A 338 19.98 0.22 -18.38
CA ILE A 338 20.83 1.08 -19.26
C ILE A 338 21.42 2.23 -18.45
N PHE A 339 20.64 2.82 -17.57
CA PHE A 339 21.04 3.97 -16.74
C PHE A 339 21.35 3.58 -15.29
N ALA A 340 21.71 2.32 -15.01
CA ALA A 340 21.95 1.85 -13.66
C ALA A 340 23.02 2.66 -12.91
N GLN A 341 24.16 2.94 -13.55
CA GLN A 341 25.24 3.76 -12.96
C GLN A 341 24.82 5.22 -12.71
N PRO A 342 24.25 5.97 -13.68
CA PRO A 342 23.74 7.32 -13.42
C PRO A 342 22.66 7.36 -12.34
N ILE A 343 21.72 6.41 -12.33
CA ILE A 343 20.63 6.35 -11.35
C ILE A 343 21.19 6.12 -9.94
N THR A 344 22.10 5.15 -9.78
CA THR A 344 22.76 4.92 -8.48
C THR A 344 23.64 6.08 -8.09
N GLY A 345 24.32 6.74 -9.06
CA GLY A 345 25.14 7.92 -8.84
C GLY A 345 24.43 9.10 -8.19
N ILE A 346 23.13 9.27 -8.44
CA ILE A 346 22.31 10.31 -7.80
C ILE A 346 22.28 10.13 -6.25
N PHE A 347 22.31 8.87 -5.79
CA PHE A 347 22.23 8.53 -4.36
C PHE A 347 23.59 8.26 -3.73
N THR A 348 24.67 8.20 -4.51
CA THR A 348 25.99 7.76 -4.06
C THR A 348 27.04 8.88 -4.02
N SER A 349 26.62 10.16 -3.89
CA SER A 349 27.55 11.29 -3.79
C SER A 349 28.57 11.05 -2.65
N GLY A 350 29.84 10.79 -3.01
CA GLY A 350 30.91 10.47 -2.06
C GLY A 350 30.98 9.00 -1.60
N SER A 351 30.18 8.09 -2.15
CA SER A 351 30.24 6.65 -1.81
C SER A 351 31.41 5.94 -2.50
N SER A 352 31.81 4.81 -1.90
CA SER A 352 32.86 3.94 -2.48
C SER A 352 32.37 3.29 -3.79
N GLN A 353 33.33 2.97 -4.68
CA GLN A 353 33.04 2.23 -5.93
C GLN A 353 32.33 0.91 -5.65
N GLN A 354 32.67 0.23 -4.55
CA GLN A 354 32.05 -1.03 -4.16
C GLN A 354 30.55 -0.88 -3.86
N THR A 355 30.10 0.24 -3.27
CA THR A 355 28.68 0.54 -3.06
C THR A 355 27.95 0.73 -4.38
N ILE A 356 28.58 1.40 -5.33
CA ILE A 356 28.03 1.62 -6.67
C ILE A 356 27.85 0.26 -7.38
N ASP A 357 28.90 -0.57 -7.36
CA ASP A 357 28.90 -1.87 -8.02
C ASP A 357 27.81 -2.80 -7.46
N TYR A 358 27.65 -2.87 -6.14
CA TYR A 358 26.57 -3.63 -5.50
C TYR A 358 25.17 -3.06 -5.80
N SER A 359 25.04 -1.74 -5.90
CA SER A 359 23.77 -1.10 -6.27
C SER A 359 23.38 -1.41 -7.72
N VAL A 360 24.35 -1.34 -8.61
CA VAL A 360 24.18 -1.72 -10.02
C VAL A 360 23.83 -3.21 -10.13
N GLN A 361 24.55 -4.06 -9.40
CA GLN A 361 24.25 -5.50 -9.34
C GLN A 361 22.81 -5.77 -8.88
N PHE A 362 22.32 -5.04 -7.87
CA PHE A 362 20.93 -5.15 -7.41
C PHE A 362 19.93 -4.83 -8.53
N ILE A 363 20.14 -3.74 -9.28
CA ILE A 363 19.30 -3.35 -10.41
C ILE A 363 19.29 -4.46 -11.49
N PHE A 364 20.47 -4.97 -11.88
CA PHE A 364 20.60 -5.99 -12.90
C PHE A 364 19.93 -7.33 -12.54
N TRP A 365 19.86 -7.68 -11.25
CA TRP A 365 19.18 -8.90 -10.82
C TRP A 365 17.67 -8.73 -10.64
N ASN A 366 17.17 -7.53 -10.29
CA ASN A 366 15.76 -7.29 -10.04
C ASN A 366 14.99 -6.91 -11.31
N CYS A 367 15.52 -6.00 -12.12
CA CYS A 367 14.79 -5.45 -13.28
C CYS A 367 14.33 -6.48 -14.32
N PRO A 368 15.09 -7.56 -14.64
CA PRO A 368 14.61 -8.58 -15.56
C PRO A 368 13.36 -9.33 -15.08
N PHE A 369 13.03 -9.28 -13.79
CA PHE A 369 11.89 -9.97 -13.19
C PHE A 369 10.72 -9.05 -12.82
N GLU A 370 10.77 -7.76 -13.15
CA GLU A 370 9.68 -6.81 -12.88
C GLU A 370 8.35 -7.22 -13.52
N TRP A 371 8.38 -7.93 -14.66
CA TRP A 371 7.18 -8.49 -15.27
C TRP A 371 6.47 -9.50 -14.36
N SER A 372 7.22 -10.29 -13.59
CA SER A 372 6.63 -11.25 -12.65
C SER A 372 5.93 -10.55 -11.50
N LEU A 373 6.51 -9.44 -11.03
CA LEU A 373 5.89 -8.57 -10.02
C LEU A 373 4.64 -7.86 -10.56
N ALA A 374 4.69 -7.38 -11.81
CA ALA A 374 3.54 -6.79 -12.48
C ALA A 374 2.37 -7.78 -12.55
N MET A 375 2.63 -9.02 -12.97
CA MET A 375 1.61 -10.09 -13.00
C MET A 375 1.11 -10.41 -11.60
N LEU A 376 2.00 -10.52 -10.61
CA LEU A 376 1.65 -10.76 -9.21
C LEU A 376 0.66 -9.71 -8.71
N PHE A 377 0.94 -8.42 -8.90
CA PHE A 377 0.06 -7.34 -8.46
C PHE A 377 -1.33 -7.38 -9.11
N ILE A 378 -1.40 -7.64 -10.43
CA ILE A 378 -2.68 -7.67 -11.15
C ILE A 378 -3.53 -8.87 -10.73
N TYR A 379 -2.96 -10.06 -10.67
CA TYR A 379 -3.72 -11.24 -10.24
C TYR A 379 -4.11 -11.16 -8.75
N ARG A 380 -3.21 -10.68 -7.89
CA ARG A 380 -3.46 -10.43 -6.45
C ARG A 380 -4.63 -9.47 -6.27
N GLY A 381 -4.60 -8.30 -6.88
CA GLY A 381 -5.67 -7.31 -6.81
C GLY A 381 -7.00 -7.85 -7.34
N THR A 382 -6.96 -8.61 -8.44
CA THR A 382 -8.16 -9.25 -8.98
C THR A 382 -8.77 -10.26 -8.00
N ILE A 383 -7.96 -11.13 -7.41
CA ILE A 383 -8.41 -12.14 -6.43
C ILE A 383 -9.00 -11.47 -5.19
N GLN A 384 -8.38 -10.38 -4.72
CA GLN A 384 -8.91 -9.54 -3.64
C GLN A 384 -10.28 -8.95 -4.01
N GLY A 385 -10.40 -8.35 -5.21
CA GLY A 385 -11.67 -7.84 -5.75
C GLY A 385 -12.77 -8.89 -5.86
N LEU A 386 -12.40 -10.16 -6.03
CA LEU A 386 -13.31 -11.33 -6.03
C LEU A 386 -13.57 -11.89 -4.60
N LYS A 387 -13.51 -11.09 -3.55
CA LYS A 387 -13.75 -11.48 -2.12
C LYS A 387 -12.83 -12.57 -1.58
N ASN A 388 -11.61 -12.65 -2.02
CA ASN A 388 -10.69 -13.63 -1.48
C ASN A 388 -9.42 -12.92 -0.96
N GLY A 389 -9.37 -12.64 0.33
CA GLY A 389 -8.19 -12.09 0.99
C GLY A 389 -7.18 -13.15 1.44
N ILE A 390 -7.63 -14.40 1.65
CA ILE A 390 -6.79 -15.48 2.20
C ILE A 390 -5.69 -15.90 1.21
N VAL A 391 -6.03 -16.10 -0.06
CA VAL A 391 -5.04 -16.54 -1.06
C VAL A 391 -3.91 -15.50 -1.24
N PRO A 392 -4.18 -14.19 -1.38
CA PRO A 392 -3.14 -13.18 -1.36
C PRO A 392 -2.27 -13.18 -0.09
N MET A 393 -2.85 -13.43 1.08
CA MET A 393 -2.11 -13.56 2.33
C MET A 393 -1.18 -14.79 2.30
N ILE A 394 -1.65 -15.95 1.81
CA ILE A 394 -0.81 -17.15 1.62
C ILE A 394 0.32 -16.84 0.62
N GLY A 395 0.03 -16.11 -0.47
CA GLY A 395 1.04 -15.66 -1.41
C GLY A 395 2.15 -14.86 -0.73
N SER A 396 1.80 -13.97 0.20
CA SER A 396 2.78 -13.20 0.96
C SER A 396 3.62 -14.07 1.92
N LEU A 397 3.05 -15.14 2.48
CA LEU A 397 3.84 -16.12 3.24
C LEU A 397 4.86 -16.83 2.34
N ILE A 398 4.48 -17.20 1.11
CA ILE A 398 5.42 -17.76 0.12
C ILE A 398 6.54 -16.74 -0.17
N GLU A 399 6.19 -15.44 -0.34
CA GLU A 399 7.21 -14.40 -0.53
C GLU A 399 8.21 -14.34 0.63
N VAL A 400 7.74 -14.42 1.88
CA VAL A 400 8.63 -14.43 3.05
C VAL A 400 9.53 -15.65 3.05
N VAL A 401 8.96 -16.84 2.84
CA VAL A 401 9.73 -18.09 2.79
C VAL A 401 10.81 -18.02 1.70
N MET A 402 10.47 -17.56 0.50
CA MET A 402 11.44 -17.44 -0.59
C MET A 402 12.53 -16.40 -0.29
N ARG A 403 12.18 -15.27 0.35
CA ARG A 403 13.17 -14.25 0.79
C ARG A 403 14.13 -14.76 1.84
N ILE A 404 13.73 -15.71 2.67
CA ILE A 404 14.59 -16.35 3.67
C ILE A 404 15.43 -17.45 3.02
N MET A 405 14.78 -18.34 2.28
CA MET A 405 15.45 -19.53 1.74
C MET A 405 16.46 -19.19 0.66
N THR A 406 16.23 -18.15 -0.13
CA THR A 406 17.16 -17.76 -1.22
C THR A 406 18.55 -17.37 -0.68
N PRO A 407 18.70 -16.44 0.27
CA PRO A 407 20.01 -16.18 0.89
C PRO A 407 20.58 -17.38 1.63
N VAL A 408 19.78 -18.14 2.38
CA VAL A 408 20.24 -19.30 3.13
C VAL A 408 20.87 -20.36 2.22
N ILE A 409 20.26 -20.64 1.07
CA ILE A 409 20.73 -21.67 0.14
C ILE A 409 21.88 -21.18 -0.73
N PHE A 410 21.80 -19.94 -1.21
CA PHE A 410 22.67 -19.46 -2.28
C PHE A 410 23.77 -18.49 -1.84
N SER A 411 23.78 -18.00 -0.59
CA SER A 411 24.78 -17.01 -0.16
C SER A 411 26.22 -17.53 -0.24
N SER A 412 26.44 -18.83 0.02
CA SER A 412 27.76 -19.46 -0.10
C SER A 412 28.23 -19.61 -1.55
N VAL A 413 27.32 -19.63 -2.54
CA VAL A 413 27.64 -19.88 -3.96
C VAL A 413 27.74 -18.57 -4.75
N ILE A 414 26.78 -17.65 -4.56
CA ILE A 414 26.68 -16.41 -5.36
C ILE A 414 26.83 -15.13 -4.51
N GLY A 415 27.19 -15.27 -3.22
CA GLY A 415 27.45 -14.11 -2.36
C GLY A 415 26.29 -13.11 -2.31
N TYR A 416 26.58 -11.80 -2.45
CA TYR A 416 25.59 -10.72 -2.40
C TYR A 416 24.48 -10.84 -3.44
N ALA A 417 24.72 -11.48 -4.60
CA ALA A 417 23.69 -11.73 -5.59
C ALA A 417 22.50 -12.54 -5.03
N SER A 418 22.72 -13.39 -3.99
CA SER A 418 21.65 -14.12 -3.32
C SER A 418 20.60 -13.21 -2.68
N ILE A 419 21.04 -12.07 -2.15
CA ILE A 419 20.15 -11.02 -1.62
C ILE A 419 19.36 -10.38 -2.77
N CYS A 420 20.03 -10.08 -3.88
CA CYS A 420 19.40 -9.46 -5.04
C CYS A 420 18.31 -10.35 -5.66
N VAL A 421 18.54 -11.66 -5.75
CA VAL A 421 17.59 -12.64 -6.33
C VAL A 421 16.43 -12.97 -5.40
N ALA A 422 16.55 -12.71 -4.09
CA ALA A 422 15.51 -13.04 -3.11
C ALA A 422 14.16 -12.37 -3.40
N GLY A 423 14.16 -11.12 -3.89
CA GLY A 423 12.95 -10.43 -4.36
C GLY A 423 12.31 -11.11 -5.57
N PRO A 424 13.01 -11.23 -6.71
CA PRO A 424 12.56 -11.95 -7.89
C PRO A 424 12.01 -13.36 -7.64
N ALA A 425 12.70 -14.15 -6.81
CA ALA A 425 12.26 -15.48 -6.42
C ALA A 425 10.92 -15.44 -5.67
N ALA A 426 10.80 -14.54 -4.71
CA ALA A 426 9.57 -14.33 -3.94
C ALA A 426 8.39 -13.94 -4.82
N TRP A 427 8.59 -12.97 -5.73
CA TRP A 427 7.53 -12.52 -6.64
C TRP A 427 7.08 -13.62 -7.59
N THR A 428 8.03 -14.36 -8.17
CA THR A 428 7.74 -15.45 -9.11
C THR A 428 6.98 -16.58 -8.42
N GLY A 429 7.40 -17.00 -7.21
CA GLY A 429 6.71 -18.03 -6.44
C GLY A 429 5.27 -17.66 -6.09
N SER A 430 5.07 -16.43 -5.60
CA SER A 430 3.73 -15.93 -5.28
C SER A 430 2.87 -15.72 -6.53
N MET A 431 3.45 -15.24 -7.64
CA MET A 431 2.77 -15.06 -8.92
C MET A 431 2.17 -16.37 -9.44
N LEU A 432 2.91 -17.47 -9.40
CA LEU A 432 2.44 -18.78 -9.86
C LEU A 432 1.18 -19.22 -9.10
N LEU A 433 1.15 -19.05 -7.77
CA LEU A 433 -0.05 -19.32 -6.97
C LEU A 433 -1.21 -18.42 -7.41
N MET A 434 -0.99 -17.12 -7.59
CA MET A 434 -2.04 -16.18 -7.97
C MET A 434 -2.64 -16.52 -9.35
N ILE A 435 -1.80 -16.88 -10.32
CA ILE A 435 -2.25 -17.30 -11.65
C ILE A 435 -3.14 -18.54 -11.53
N ALA A 436 -2.67 -19.59 -10.85
CA ALA A 436 -3.42 -20.84 -10.71
C ALA A 436 -4.80 -20.59 -10.09
N VAL A 437 -4.85 -19.85 -8.98
CA VAL A 437 -6.13 -19.55 -8.28
C VAL A 437 -7.05 -18.67 -9.12
N TYR A 438 -6.51 -17.66 -9.83
CA TYR A 438 -7.30 -16.81 -10.71
C TYR A 438 -8.02 -17.62 -11.77
N TYR A 439 -7.32 -18.50 -12.51
CA TYR A 439 -7.94 -19.29 -13.57
C TYR A 439 -8.97 -20.29 -13.04
N VAL A 440 -8.70 -20.92 -11.89
CA VAL A 440 -9.69 -21.81 -11.25
C VAL A 440 -10.95 -21.03 -10.86
N LYS A 441 -10.78 -19.88 -10.19
CA LYS A 441 -11.90 -19.09 -9.69
C LYS A 441 -12.73 -18.50 -10.82
N ILE A 442 -12.10 -17.94 -11.84
CA ILE A 442 -12.83 -17.31 -12.95
C ILE A 442 -13.58 -18.33 -13.82
N ARG A 443 -13.03 -19.55 -13.98
CA ARG A 443 -13.73 -20.66 -14.64
C ARG A 443 -14.97 -21.08 -13.86
N LYS A 444 -14.87 -21.21 -12.53
CA LYS A 444 -16.01 -21.57 -11.67
C LYS A 444 -17.12 -20.53 -11.76
N LEU A 445 -16.79 -19.24 -11.65
CA LEU A 445 -17.76 -18.14 -11.73
C LEU A 445 -18.45 -18.06 -13.10
N SER A 446 -17.72 -18.29 -14.19
CA SER A 446 -18.30 -18.32 -15.54
C SER A 446 -19.29 -19.47 -15.73
N LYS A 447 -19.00 -20.67 -15.19
CA LYS A 447 -19.91 -21.85 -15.28
C LYS A 447 -21.20 -21.66 -14.49
N THR A 448 -21.11 -21.07 -13.28
CA THR A 448 -22.30 -20.79 -12.45
C THR A 448 -23.29 -19.87 -13.16
N LYS A 449 -22.80 -18.87 -13.91
CA LYS A 449 -23.65 -17.97 -14.69
C LYS A 449 -24.40 -18.71 -15.84
N THR A 450 -23.73 -19.59 -16.53
CA THR A 450 -24.35 -20.38 -17.64
C THR A 450 -25.42 -21.32 -17.10
N ALA A 451 -25.22 -21.91 -15.90
CA ALA A 451 -26.19 -22.81 -15.26
C ALA A 451 -27.43 -22.09 -14.69
N VAL A 452 -27.35 -20.78 -14.42
CA VAL A 452 -28.48 -19.96 -13.93
C VAL A 452 -29.25 -19.34 -15.11
N ALA A 453 -28.63 -19.25 -16.29
CA ALA A 453 -29.22 -18.67 -17.50
C ALA A 453 -29.94 -19.71 -18.35
N ASN A 454 -29.73 -21.00 -18.12
CA ASN A 454 -30.47 -22.15 -18.64
C ASN A 454 -31.48 -22.64 -17.58
#